data_b2780e80dd3431d09effd45d38579577
#
_entry.id   b2780e80dd3431d09effd45d38579577
#
_cell.length_a   1.000
_cell.length_b   1.000
_cell.length_c   1.000
_cell.angle_alpha   90.00
_cell.angle_beta   90.00
_cell.angle_gamma   90.00
#
_symmetry.space_group_name_H-M   'P 1'
#
loop_
_entity.id
_entity.type
_entity.pdbx_description
1 polymer ?
#
loop_
_entity_poly.entity_id
_entity_poly.type
_entity_poly.pdbx_seq_one_letter_code
_entity_poly.pdbx_strand_id
1 'polypeptide(L)'
;MDIYTGKSIFNGIAIGRIFFHKKGEQAVIRRKVQDVDAEVTRYEAAKQTAMEQLGVLYEKATEEVGEVNAMIFEIHQMMLEDDDYNESIYNIIRNDGVNAEFAVATTGDNFARMFAEMEDEYFKARAVDVKDISERIVNILTGATVGKDLEEPVILVADDLAPSETVQLDKSKLLAFVTKYGSANSHTAILARTMNIPALIGVDIRETWNGKMAIVDGKHGKLIVDPEYSLLEDYMNEKRKEEESRALLAELKGLPTVTKEGKEIKLYANIGSVADVANVLANDANGIGLFRSEFLYLEKDHYPTEEDQFIAYKTVAQNMAGKKVIIRTLDIGADKQADYFHIDQEENPAMGYRAIRICLDRTDVFKTQLRALYRASAFGKISIMFPMIISLAEVQQVKKICEEVKKELDENGISYGNVELGIMIETPAAAMISDILAKEVDFFSIGTNDLTQYTLAIDRQNPKLDSIYDAHHLAVMRMIQMVIDNGHKEGCWVGICGELGADTSLTETFVKMGIDELSVSPTFILPIRKIIREM
;
A
#
# COMPACT_ATOMS: atom_id res chain seq x y z
N MET A 1 -8.49 -32.64 -11.03
CA MET A 1 -7.81 -31.32 -11.12
C MET A 1 -8.86 -30.28 -11.45
N ASP A 2 -8.98 -29.26 -10.61
CA ASP A 2 -9.91 -28.14 -10.80
C ASP A 2 -9.13 -26.83 -10.74
N ILE A 3 -9.42 -25.88 -11.61
CA ILE A 3 -8.75 -24.59 -11.68
C ILE A 3 -9.77 -23.50 -11.38
N TYR A 4 -9.44 -22.65 -10.43
CA TYR A 4 -10.23 -21.48 -10.02
C TYR A 4 -9.41 -20.21 -10.24
N THR A 5 -10.09 -19.11 -10.49
CA THR A 5 -9.45 -17.82 -10.70
C THR A 5 -9.85 -16.85 -9.60
N GLY A 6 -8.92 -15.98 -9.22
CA GLY A 6 -9.11 -14.91 -8.28
C GLY A 6 -8.24 -13.70 -8.63
N LYS A 7 -8.49 -12.59 -7.96
CA LYS A 7 -7.63 -11.41 -8.09
C LYS A 7 -6.36 -11.62 -7.28
N SER A 8 -5.21 -11.52 -7.93
CA SER A 8 -3.90 -11.58 -7.25
C SER A 8 -3.69 -10.35 -6.37
N ILE A 9 -3.21 -10.60 -5.16
CA ILE A 9 -2.79 -9.58 -4.20
C ILE A 9 -1.28 -9.54 -4.07
N PHE A 10 -0.63 -10.71 -4.12
CA PHE A 10 0.81 -10.83 -4.11
C PHE A 10 1.25 -12.00 -5.00
N ASN A 11 2.28 -11.75 -5.81
CA ASN A 11 2.81 -12.71 -6.77
C ASN A 11 3.64 -13.79 -6.08
N GLY A 12 3.78 -14.92 -6.74
CA GLY A 12 4.60 -16.06 -6.32
C GLY A 12 3.86 -17.38 -6.45
N ILE A 13 4.57 -18.46 -6.22
CA ILE A 13 4.04 -19.83 -6.29
C ILE A 13 4.07 -20.45 -4.89
N ALA A 14 2.91 -20.88 -4.40
CA ALA A 14 2.82 -21.69 -3.20
C ALA A 14 2.24 -23.07 -3.54
N ILE A 15 2.83 -24.10 -2.96
CA ILE A 15 2.42 -25.49 -3.13
C ILE A 15 2.27 -26.11 -1.74
N GLY A 16 1.10 -26.62 -1.43
CA GLY A 16 0.84 -27.20 -0.11
C GLY A 16 -0.57 -27.75 0.03
N ARG A 17 -0.87 -28.26 1.22
CA ARG A 17 -2.23 -28.69 1.55
C ARG A 17 -3.10 -27.50 1.90
N ILE A 18 -4.35 -27.55 1.51
CA ILE A 18 -5.36 -26.58 1.90
C ILE A 18 -5.77 -26.83 3.36
N PHE A 19 -5.72 -25.78 4.15
CA PHE A 19 -6.40 -25.68 5.43
C PHE A 19 -7.60 -24.76 5.27
N PHE A 20 -8.81 -25.32 5.34
CA PHE A 20 -10.03 -24.54 5.25
C PHE A 20 -10.37 -24.01 6.64
N HIS A 21 -10.16 -22.68 6.79
CA HIS A 21 -10.52 -21.99 8.02
C HIS A 21 -12.01 -21.67 7.99
N LYS A 22 -12.76 -22.37 8.84
CA LYS A 22 -14.18 -22.13 9.02
C LYS A 22 -14.36 -21.27 10.26
N LYS A 23 -14.96 -20.09 10.10
CA LYS A 23 -15.47 -19.38 11.27
C LYS A 23 -16.44 -20.31 12.00
N GLY A 24 -16.15 -20.58 13.25
CA GLY A 24 -17.04 -21.38 14.07
C GLY A 24 -18.33 -20.59 14.28
N GLU A 25 -19.36 -20.90 13.50
CA GLU A 25 -20.72 -20.50 13.85
C GLU A 25 -21.09 -21.22 15.16
N GLN A 26 -20.68 -20.64 16.28
CA GLN A 26 -21.30 -21.04 17.55
C GLN A 26 -22.72 -20.51 17.53
N ALA A 27 -23.67 -21.43 17.32
CA ALA A 27 -25.08 -21.10 17.46
C ALA A 27 -25.32 -20.61 18.88
N VAL A 28 -25.39 -19.28 19.03
CA VAL A 28 -25.65 -18.65 20.32
C VAL A 28 -27.10 -18.94 20.69
N ILE A 29 -27.31 -19.81 21.67
CA ILE A 29 -28.64 -20.22 22.10
C ILE A 29 -29.19 -19.19 23.08
N ARG A 30 -30.36 -18.64 22.77
CA ARG A 30 -31.12 -17.77 23.66
C ARG A 30 -31.58 -18.53 24.89
N ARG A 31 -31.12 -18.13 26.09
CA ARG A 31 -31.52 -18.73 27.37
C ARG A 31 -32.04 -17.65 28.31
N LYS A 32 -33.09 -17.95 29.08
CA LYS A 32 -33.57 -17.09 30.13
C LYS A 32 -32.65 -17.20 31.35
N VAL A 33 -32.30 -16.06 31.94
CA VAL A 33 -31.51 -15.99 33.17
C VAL A 33 -32.40 -15.67 34.37
N GLN A 34 -32.02 -16.17 35.56
CA GLN A 34 -32.77 -15.91 36.79
C GLN A 34 -32.25 -14.64 37.51
N ASP A 35 -30.95 -14.39 37.39
CA ASP A 35 -30.29 -13.23 38.00
C ASP A 35 -29.69 -12.37 36.86
N VAL A 36 -30.39 -11.29 36.56
CA VAL A 36 -30.04 -10.35 35.48
C VAL A 36 -28.79 -9.53 35.84
N ASP A 37 -28.64 -9.15 37.14
CA ASP A 37 -27.49 -8.35 37.58
C ASP A 37 -26.20 -9.18 37.54
N ALA A 38 -26.28 -10.44 37.93
CA ALA A 38 -25.16 -11.36 37.80
C ALA A 38 -24.74 -11.54 36.29
N GLU A 39 -25.72 -11.57 35.40
CA GLU A 39 -25.43 -11.72 33.96
C GLU A 39 -24.81 -10.45 33.33
N VAL A 40 -25.24 -9.26 33.78
CA VAL A 40 -24.59 -8.00 33.43
C VAL A 40 -23.14 -7.98 33.93
N THR A 41 -22.91 -8.40 35.16
CA THR A 41 -21.56 -8.49 35.75
C THR A 41 -20.67 -9.46 34.95
N ARG A 42 -21.24 -10.57 34.47
CA ARG A 42 -20.55 -11.55 33.65
C ARG A 42 -20.17 -10.96 32.30
N TYR A 43 -21.05 -10.17 31.65
CA TYR A 43 -20.75 -9.43 30.45
C TYR A 43 -19.60 -8.44 30.65
N GLU A 44 -19.66 -7.63 31.71
CA GLU A 44 -18.60 -6.65 32.04
C GLU A 44 -17.23 -7.31 32.21
N ALA A 45 -17.17 -8.44 32.89
CA ALA A 45 -15.94 -9.20 33.07
C ALA A 45 -15.41 -9.73 31.73
N ALA A 46 -16.30 -10.18 30.84
CA ALA A 46 -15.91 -10.64 29.51
C ALA A 46 -15.44 -9.49 28.62
N LYS A 47 -16.09 -8.32 28.68
CA LYS A 47 -15.67 -7.09 28.00
C LYS A 47 -14.27 -6.66 28.44
N GLN A 48 -14.01 -6.61 29.75
CA GLN A 48 -12.70 -6.26 30.28
C GLN A 48 -11.61 -7.23 29.79
N THR A 49 -11.90 -8.53 29.79
CA THR A 49 -10.98 -9.55 29.26
C THR A 49 -10.72 -9.34 27.74
N ALA A 50 -11.77 -8.98 26.99
CA ALA A 50 -11.63 -8.67 25.56
C ALA A 50 -10.72 -7.45 25.32
N MET A 51 -10.87 -6.39 26.12
CA MET A 51 -10.03 -5.19 26.10
C MET A 51 -8.56 -5.53 26.36
N GLU A 52 -8.27 -6.35 27.36
CA GLU A 52 -6.91 -6.80 27.67
C GLU A 52 -6.30 -7.63 26.51
N GLN A 53 -7.08 -8.55 25.92
CA GLN A 53 -6.64 -9.32 24.78
C GLN A 53 -6.35 -8.43 23.55
N LEU A 54 -7.16 -7.41 23.29
CA LEU A 54 -6.93 -6.47 22.21
C LEU A 54 -5.66 -5.63 22.42
N GLY A 55 -5.35 -5.26 23.67
CA GLY A 55 -4.09 -4.62 24.01
C GLY A 55 -2.87 -5.48 23.68
N VAL A 56 -2.91 -6.77 24.01
CA VAL A 56 -1.83 -7.71 23.64
C VAL A 56 -1.71 -7.88 22.13
N LEU A 57 -2.85 -7.90 21.40
CA LEU A 57 -2.85 -7.97 19.95
C LEU A 57 -2.30 -6.70 19.31
N TYR A 58 -2.56 -5.53 19.89
CA TYR A 58 -1.99 -4.26 19.47
C TYR A 58 -0.46 -4.27 19.56
N GLU A 59 0.09 -4.67 20.70
CA GLU A 59 1.54 -4.77 20.88
C GLU A 59 2.17 -5.73 19.87
N LYS A 60 1.61 -6.92 19.73
CA LYS A 60 2.08 -7.91 18.75
C LYS A 60 1.99 -7.41 17.32
N ALA A 61 0.86 -6.79 16.93
CA ALA A 61 0.69 -6.24 15.59
C ALA A 61 1.65 -5.08 15.32
N THR A 62 1.94 -4.24 16.31
CA THR A 62 2.90 -3.13 16.18
C THR A 62 4.29 -3.64 15.82
N GLU A 63 4.75 -4.72 16.44
CA GLU A 63 6.02 -5.36 16.14
C GLU A 63 6.05 -6.02 14.74
N GLU A 64 4.93 -6.58 14.30
CA GLU A 64 4.86 -7.44 13.11
C GLU A 64 4.52 -6.67 11.82
N VAL A 65 3.59 -5.71 11.89
CA VAL A 65 3.05 -5.00 10.72
C VAL A 65 3.09 -3.47 10.84
N GLY A 66 3.63 -2.97 11.96
CA GLY A 66 3.80 -1.54 12.25
C GLY A 66 2.57 -0.90 12.91
N GLU A 67 2.81 0.23 13.60
CA GLU A 67 1.85 0.95 14.44
C GLU A 67 0.56 1.33 13.69
N VAL A 68 0.68 1.82 12.47
CA VAL A 68 -0.47 2.24 11.65
C VAL A 68 -1.45 1.09 11.40
N ASN A 69 -0.96 -0.11 11.13
CA ASN A 69 -1.82 -1.28 10.92
C ASN A 69 -2.32 -1.88 12.23
N ALA A 70 -1.60 -1.65 13.34
CA ALA A 70 -2.00 -2.09 14.68
C ALA A 70 -3.12 -1.22 15.26
N MET A 71 -3.30 0.03 14.82
CA MET A 71 -4.34 0.95 15.28
C MET A 71 -5.77 0.37 15.22
N ILE A 72 -6.00 -0.63 14.38
CA ILE A 72 -7.29 -1.32 14.30
C ILE A 72 -7.71 -1.91 15.66
N PHE A 73 -6.75 -2.37 16.48
CA PHE A 73 -7.05 -2.94 17.79
C PHE A 73 -7.39 -1.86 18.82
N GLU A 74 -6.84 -0.64 18.70
CA GLU A 74 -7.29 0.51 19.49
C GLU A 74 -8.72 0.91 19.11
N ILE A 75 -9.04 0.93 17.82
CA ILE A 75 -10.40 1.19 17.34
C ILE A 75 -11.37 0.12 17.90
N HIS A 76 -10.98 -1.15 17.89
CA HIS A 76 -11.77 -2.22 18.48
C HIS A 76 -12.00 -2.00 19.99
N GLN A 77 -10.99 -1.53 20.74
CA GLN A 77 -11.15 -1.16 22.16
C GLN A 77 -12.14 0.01 22.30
N MET A 78 -12.01 1.07 21.50
CA MET A 78 -12.95 2.20 21.51
C MET A 78 -14.39 1.74 21.21
N MET A 79 -14.59 0.83 20.25
CA MET A 79 -15.91 0.27 19.94
C MET A 79 -16.49 -0.56 21.09
N LEU A 80 -15.65 -1.25 21.87
CA LEU A 80 -16.08 -1.96 23.09
C LEU A 80 -16.43 -1.03 24.24
N GLU A 81 -15.93 0.20 24.24
CA GLU A 81 -16.26 1.25 25.21
C GLU A 81 -17.46 2.10 24.79
N ASP A 82 -17.92 1.96 23.54
CA ASP A 82 -19.03 2.75 23.00
C ASP A 82 -20.32 2.57 23.83
N ASP A 83 -20.91 3.69 24.23
CA ASP A 83 -22.07 3.71 25.11
C ASP A 83 -23.30 3.09 24.45
N ASP A 84 -23.56 3.37 23.16
CA ASP A 84 -24.73 2.87 22.44
C ASP A 84 -24.66 1.34 22.25
N TYR A 85 -23.45 0.83 21.97
CA TYR A 85 -23.20 -0.61 21.88
C TYR A 85 -23.44 -1.30 23.22
N ASN A 86 -22.90 -0.76 24.30
CA ASN A 86 -23.03 -1.32 25.65
C ASN A 86 -24.48 -1.21 26.16
N GLU A 87 -25.16 -0.06 25.98
CA GLU A 87 -26.56 0.11 26.37
C GLU A 87 -27.50 -0.86 25.64
N SER A 88 -27.25 -1.12 24.37
CA SER A 88 -28.02 -2.12 23.61
C SER A 88 -27.92 -3.50 24.28
N ILE A 89 -26.72 -3.93 24.67
CA ILE A 89 -26.48 -5.22 25.33
C ILE A 89 -27.17 -5.26 26.68
N TYR A 90 -27.02 -4.22 27.53
CA TYR A 90 -27.67 -4.14 28.84
C TYR A 90 -29.18 -4.18 28.72
N ASN A 91 -29.75 -3.48 27.75
CA ASN A 91 -31.17 -3.44 27.50
C ASN A 91 -31.72 -4.82 27.12
N ILE A 92 -31.02 -5.57 26.27
CA ILE A 92 -31.44 -6.94 25.93
C ILE A 92 -31.34 -7.88 27.12
N ILE A 93 -30.25 -7.80 27.92
CA ILE A 93 -30.12 -8.62 29.14
C ILE A 93 -31.21 -8.28 30.15
N ARG A 94 -31.44 -6.99 30.44
CA ARG A 94 -32.36 -6.53 31.48
C ARG A 94 -33.83 -6.69 31.09
N ASN A 95 -34.19 -6.26 29.88
CA ASN A 95 -35.60 -6.25 29.48
C ASN A 95 -36.08 -7.63 29.05
N ASP A 96 -35.23 -8.40 28.37
CA ASP A 96 -35.58 -9.73 27.87
C ASP A 96 -35.26 -10.83 28.90
N GLY A 97 -34.45 -10.58 29.92
CA GLY A 97 -33.99 -11.56 30.89
C GLY A 97 -33.24 -12.73 30.23
N VAL A 98 -32.29 -12.43 29.35
CA VAL A 98 -31.56 -13.42 28.57
C VAL A 98 -30.06 -13.39 28.82
N ASN A 99 -29.38 -14.47 28.43
CA ASN A 99 -27.94 -14.63 28.60
C ASN A 99 -27.11 -13.62 27.79
N ALA A 100 -25.94 -13.26 28.32
CA ALA A 100 -25.04 -12.26 27.76
C ALA A 100 -24.58 -12.63 26.33
N GLU A 101 -24.31 -13.92 26.05
CA GLU A 101 -23.91 -14.36 24.72
C GLU A 101 -24.94 -13.99 23.66
N PHE A 102 -26.23 -14.20 23.96
CA PHE A 102 -27.30 -13.86 23.04
C PHE A 102 -27.45 -12.35 22.88
N ALA A 103 -27.32 -11.58 23.95
CA ALA A 103 -27.40 -10.13 23.91
C ALA A 103 -26.27 -9.53 23.06
N VAL A 104 -25.03 -9.99 23.25
CA VAL A 104 -23.84 -9.56 22.49
C VAL A 104 -23.97 -9.93 21.02
N ALA A 105 -24.31 -11.18 20.70
CA ALA A 105 -24.47 -11.62 19.31
C ALA A 105 -25.56 -10.82 18.58
N THR A 106 -26.72 -10.60 19.23
CA THR A 106 -27.83 -9.83 18.67
C THR A 106 -27.45 -8.36 18.43
N THR A 107 -26.77 -7.74 19.40
CA THR A 107 -26.29 -6.35 19.24
C THR A 107 -25.23 -6.27 18.12
N GLY A 108 -24.26 -7.18 18.10
CA GLY A 108 -23.25 -7.24 17.06
C GLY A 108 -23.84 -7.36 15.65
N ASP A 109 -24.84 -8.26 15.47
CA ASP A 109 -25.53 -8.41 14.18
C ASP A 109 -26.32 -7.16 13.78
N ASN A 110 -26.96 -6.48 14.73
CA ASN A 110 -27.72 -5.26 14.45
C ASN A 110 -26.80 -4.10 14.07
N PHE A 111 -25.73 -3.86 14.81
CA PHE A 111 -24.76 -2.81 14.49
C PHE A 111 -24.01 -3.10 13.17
N ALA A 112 -23.60 -4.35 12.96
CA ALA A 112 -22.96 -4.73 11.70
C ALA A 112 -23.87 -4.52 10.48
N ARG A 113 -25.16 -4.82 10.62
CA ARG A 113 -26.15 -4.56 9.56
C ARG A 113 -26.33 -3.07 9.34
N MET A 114 -26.43 -2.28 10.40
CA MET A 114 -26.56 -0.84 10.33
C MET A 114 -25.36 -0.22 9.58
N PHE A 115 -24.15 -0.61 9.92
CA PHE A 115 -22.96 -0.14 9.23
C PHE A 115 -22.87 -0.62 7.78
N ALA A 116 -23.26 -1.85 7.49
CA ALA A 116 -23.26 -2.38 6.12
C ALA A 116 -24.27 -1.68 5.18
N GLU A 117 -25.35 -1.11 5.74
CA GLU A 117 -26.39 -0.38 4.99
C GLU A 117 -26.04 1.12 4.81
N MET A 118 -24.99 1.64 5.44
CA MET A 118 -24.53 3.02 5.23
C MET A 118 -23.95 3.19 3.83
N GLU A 119 -24.07 4.37 3.25
CA GLU A 119 -23.52 4.65 1.90
C GLU A 119 -22.00 4.79 1.91
N ASP A 120 -21.42 5.20 3.02
CA ASP A 120 -19.98 5.43 3.20
C ASP A 120 -19.21 4.11 3.33
N GLU A 121 -18.23 3.92 2.46
CA GLU A 121 -17.37 2.72 2.43
C GLU A 121 -16.53 2.53 3.71
N TYR A 122 -16.20 3.61 4.42
CA TYR A 122 -15.49 3.54 5.70
C TYR A 122 -16.36 2.86 6.76
N PHE A 123 -17.63 3.26 6.90
CA PHE A 123 -18.57 2.65 7.84
C PHE A 123 -18.94 1.22 7.43
N LYS A 124 -19.08 0.93 6.14
CA LYS A 124 -19.27 -0.45 5.67
C LYS A 124 -18.14 -1.39 6.11
N ALA A 125 -16.89 -0.92 6.05
CA ALA A 125 -15.76 -1.70 6.53
C ALA A 125 -15.86 -2.00 8.04
N ARG A 126 -16.43 -1.09 8.84
CA ARG A 126 -16.63 -1.27 10.29
C ARG A 126 -17.64 -2.37 10.65
N ALA A 127 -18.49 -2.78 9.71
CA ALA A 127 -19.39 -3.92 9.93
C ALA A 127 -18.63 -5.22 10.28
N VAL A 128 -17.45 -5.41 9.69
CA VAL A 128 -16.57 -6.57 9.99
C VAL A 128 -15.96 -6.43 11.38
N ASP A 129 -15.54 -5.23 11.76
CA ASP A 129 -14.92 -4.93 13.05
C ASP A 129 -15.89 -5.17 14.19
N VAL A 130 -17.15 -4.72 14.08
CA VAL A 130 -18.21 -4.99 15.09
C VAL A 130 -18.44 -6.48 15.27
N LYS A 131 -18.42 -7.25 14.19
CA LYS A 131 -18.54 -8.70 14.28
C LYS A 131 -17.36 -9.33 15.01
N ASP A 132 -16.13 -8.90 14.72
CA ASP A 132 -14.93 -9.41 15.35
C ASP A 132 -14.96 -9.19 16.88
N ILE A 133 -15.28 -7.97 17.33
CA ILE A 133 -15.35 -7.69 18.78
C ILE A 133 -16.50 -8.44 19.47
N SER A 134 -17.66 -8.57 18.82
CA SER A 134 -18.80 -9.30 19.36
C SER A 134 -18.51 -10.81 19.46
N GLU A 135 -17.96 -11.42 18.42
CA GLU A 135 -17.52 -12.82 18.42
C GLU A 135 -16.47 -13.07 19.50
N ARG A 136 -15.55 -12.15 19.72
CA ARG A 136 -14.54 -12.22 20.80
C ARG A 136 -15.19 -12.31 22.17
N ILE A 137 -16.13 -11.41 22.48
CA ILE A 137 -16.85 -11.44 23.78
C ILE A 137 -17.63 -12.75 23.92
N VAL A 138 -18.33 -13.21 22.88
CA VAL A 138 -19.06 -14.48 22.90
C VAL A 138 -18.14 -15.65 23.16
N ASN A 139 -16.96 -15.69 22.54
CA ASN A 139 -15.96 -16.73 22.79
C ASN A 139 -15.44 -16.73 24.23
N ILE A 140 -15.21 -15.57 24.82
CA ILE A 140 -14.83 -15.44 26.23
C ILE A 140 -15.95 -15.94 27.15
N LEU A 141 -17.20 -15.53 26.90
CA LEU A 141 -18.36 -15.95 27.66
C LEU A 141 -18.62 -17.45 27.61
N THR A 142 -18.33 -18.08 26.47
CA THR A 142 -18.53 -19.51 26.25
C THR A 142 -17.32 -20.37 26.64
N GLY A 143 -16.18 -19.75 26.92
CA GLY A 143 -14.92 -20.45 27.17
C GLY A 143 -14.36 -21.16 25.95
N ALA A 144 -14.74 -20.72 24.74
CA ALA A 144 -14.24 -21.29 23.49
C ALA A 144 -12.80 -20.83 23.25
N THR A 145 -11.91 -21.79 22.98
CA THR A 145 -10.54 -21.50 22.52
C THR A 145 -10.55 -21.10 21.06
N VAL A 146 -10.12 -19.89 20.77
CA VAL A 146 -9.92 -19.39 19.42
C VAL A 146 -8.54 -19.86 18.94
N GLY A 147 -8.52 -20.59 17.84
CA GLY A 147 -7.31 -21.01 17.15
C GLY A 147 -7.03 -22.50 17.24
N LYS A 148 -7.00 -23.20 16.09
CA LYS A 148 -6.27 -24.46 15.97
C LYS A 148 -4.85 -24.11 15.55
N ASP A 149 -3.88 -24.52 16.33
CA ASP A 149 -2.48 -24.47 15.91
C ASP A 149 -2.32 -25.24 14.60
N LEU A 150 -1.76 -24.60 13.61
CA LEU A 150 -1.42 -25.25 12.35
C LEU A 150 -0.29 -26.25 12.63
N GLU A 151 -0.49 -27.52 12.31
CA GLU A 151 0.50 -28.56 12.55
C GLU A 151 1.62 -28.56 11.50
N GLU A 152 1.27 -28.26 10.25
CA GLU A 152 2.17 -28.23 9.09
C GLU A 152 1.98 -26.96 8.25
N PRO A 153 2.93 -26.60 7.35
CA PRO A 153 2.75 -25.48 6.44
C PRO A 153 1.58 -25.68 5.47
N VAL A 154 0.66 -24.71 5.39
CA VAL A 154 -0.61 -24.84 4.66
C VAL A 154 -0.91 -23.63 3.76
N ILE A 155 -1.75 -23.85 2.77
CA ILE A 155 -2.49 -22.82 2.04
C ILE A 155 -3.77 -22.56 2.84
N LEU A 156 -3.89 -21.38 3.43
CA LEU A 156 -5.06 -20.99 4.20
C LEU A 156 -6.18 -20.54 3.28
N VAL A 157 -7.34 -21.22 3.37
CA VAL A 157 -8.54 -20.87 2.60
C VAL A 157 -9.65 -20.48 3.57
N ALA A 158 -10.24 -19.28 3.38
CA ALA A 158 -11.28 -18.75 4.24
C ALA A 158 -12.30 -17.93 3.45
N ASP A 159 -13.51 -17.73 4.00
CA ASP A 159 -14.45 -16.75 3.43
C ASP A 159 -13.87 -15.33 3.51
N ASP A 160 -13.40 -14.93 4.68
CA ASP A 160 -12.61 -13.73 4.98
C ASP A 160 -11.89 -13.96 6.32
N LEU A 161 -10.87 -13.17 6.62
CA LEU A 161 -10.12 -13.23 7.87
C LEU A 161 -10.24 -11.90 8.61
N ALA A 162 -10.69 -11.97 9.86
CA ALA A 162 -10.70 -10.80 10.73
C ALA A 162 -9.26 -10.37 11.13
N PRO A 163 -9.04 -9.10 11.47
CA PRO A 163 -7.75 -8.61 11.92
C PRO A 163 -7.17 -9.43 13.06
N SER A 164 -8.00 -9.76 14.04
CA SER A 164 -7.60 -10.53 15.21
C SER A 164 -7.20 -11.97 14.90
N GLU A 165 -7.81 -12.58 13.88
CA GLU A 165 -7.45 -13.93 13.41
C GLU A 165 -6.09 -13.90 12.72
N THR A 166 -5.84 -12.91 11.88
CA THR A 166 -4.59 -12.79 11.10
C THR A 166 -3.35 -12.63 11.98
N VAL A 167 -3.45 -11.89 13.09
CA VAL A 167 -2.33 -11.67 14.03
C VAL A 167 -2.05 -12.91 14.90
N GLN A 168 -3.05 -13.77 15.09
CA GLN A 168 -2.90 -14.99 15.89
C GLN A 168 -2.33 -16.18 15.10
N LEU A 169 -2.33 -16.12 13.76
CA LEU A 169 -1.80 -17.19 12.93
C LEU A 169 -0.28 -17.36 13.10
N ASP A 170 0.17 -18.62 13.11
CA ASP A 170 1.60 -18.94 13.04
C ASP A 170 2.09 -18.71 11.60
N LYS A 171 2.72 -17.55 11.41
CA LYS A 171 3.21 -17.10 10.09
C LYS A 171 4.22 -18.03 9.45
N SER A 172 4.97 -18.78 10.25
CA SER A 172 5.96 -19.75 9.75
C SER A 172 5.32 -20.95 9.03
N LYS A 173 4.04 -21.16 9.26
CA LYS A 173 3.24 -22.26 8.68
C LYS A 173 2.25 -21.80 7.61
N LEU A 174 2.34 -20.56 7.15
CA LEU A 174 1.50 -20.03 6.09
C LEU A 174 2.25 -20.01 4.77
N LEU A 175 1.75 -20.75 3.78
CA LEU A 175 2.31 -20.78 2.42
C LEU A 175 1.63 -19.78 1.50
N ALA A 176 0.32 -19.58 1.64
CA ALA A 176 -0.49 -18.65 0.87
C ALA A 176 -1.83 -18.38 1.54
N PHE A 177 -2.50 -17.29 1.13
CA PHE A 177 -3.89 -17.00 1.45
C PHE A 177 -4.79 -17.09 0.22
N VAL A 178 -5.98 -17.66 0.40
CA VAL A 178 -7.04 -17.65 -0.61
C VAL A 178 -8.36 -17.32 0.07
N THR A 179 -8.98 -16.20 -0.30
CA THR A 179 -10.24 -15.78 0.29
C THR A 179 -11.35 -15.60 -0.74
N LYS A 180 -12.59 -15.84 -0.31
CA LYS A 180 -13.79 -15.61 -1.12
C LYS A 180 -14.13 -14.13 -1.20
N TYR A 181 -14.07 -13.44 -0.07
CA TYR A 181 -14.30 -12.02 0.05
C TYR A 181 -12.99 -11.28 0.35
N GLY A 182 -13.06 -9.96 0.37
CA GLY A 182 -11.92 -9.11 0.68
C GLY A 182 -11.59 -8.13 -0.45
N SER A 183 -10.82 -7.12 -0.12
CA SER A 183 -10.31 -6.12 -1.05
C SER A 183 -8.79 -6.11 -1.10
N ALA A 184 -8.21 -5.38 -2.03
CA ALA A 184 -6.76 -5.20 -2.09
C ALA A 184 -6.18 -4.50 -0.84
N ASN A 185 -7.03 -3.85 -0.05
CA ASN A 185 -6.67 -3.15 1.19
C ASN A 185 -7.16 -3.90 2.44
N SER A 186 -7.67 -5.12 2.32
CA SER A 186 -8.04 -5.94 3.47
C SER A 186 -6.82 -6.31 4.33
N HIS A 187 -7.05 -6.61 5.61
CA HIS A 187 -5.98 -7.04 6.52
C HIS A 187 -5.23 -8.27 6.02
N THR A 188 -5.95 -9.23 5.43
CA THR A 188 -5.34 -10.42 4.79
C THR A 188 -4.41 -10.03 3.63
N ALA A 189 -4.81 -9.05 2.81
CA ALA A 189 -4.00 -8.56 1.71
C ALA A 189 -2.73 -7.84 2.20
N ILE A 190 -2.85 -7.02 3.26
CA ILE A 190 -1.72 -6.34 3.89
C ILE A 190 -0.75 -7.38 4.48
N LEU A 191 -1.26 -8.37 5.22
CA LEU A 191 -0.45 -9.43 5.81
C LEU A 191 0.29 -10.23 4.75
N ALA A 192 -0.37 -10.64 3.67
CA ALA A 192 0.25 -11.37 2.56
C ALA A 192 1.41 -10.60 1.93
N ARG A 193 1.24 -9.29 1.73
CA ARG A 193 2.32 -8.41 1.22
C ARG A 193 3.48 -8.30 2.21
N THR A 194 3.18 -8.11 3.49
CA THR A 194 4.21 -8.02 4.55
C THR A 194 5.01 -9.32 4.67
N MET A 195 4.34 -10.46 4.53
CA MET A 195 4.98 -11.79 4.58
C MET A 195 5.63 -12.20 3.26
N ASN A 196 5.39 -11.48 2.17
CA ASN A 196 5.81 -11.85 0.81
C ASN A 196 5.35 -13.26 0.39
N ILE A 197 4.11 -13.62 0.73
CA ILE A 197 3.49 -14.90 0.33
C ILE A 197 2.35 -14.68 -0.66
N PRO A 198 2.12 -15.61 -1.60
CA PRO A 198 1.03 -15.52 -2.57
C PRO A 198 -0.33 -15.37 -1.91
N ALA A 199 -1.18 -14.49 -2.47
CA ALA A 199 -2.54 -14.33 -1.98
C ALA A 199 -3.50 -14.04 -3.14
N LEU A 200 -4.67 -14.70 -3.09
CA LEU A 200 -5.77 -14.54 -4.02
C LEU A 200 -7.05 -14.16 -3.27
N ILE A 201 -7.81 -13.23 -3.82
CA ILE A 201 -9.15 -12.86 -3.32
C ILE A 201 -10.20 -13.06 -4.40
N GLY A 202 -11.47 -13.19 -3.99
CA GLY A 202 -12.58 -13.38 -4.93
C GLY A 202 -12.65 -14.78 -5.53
N VAL A 203 -12.10 -15.78 -4.86
CA VAL A 203 -12.12 -17.17 -5.30
C VAL A 203 -13.41 -17.85 -4.79
N ASP A 204 -14.11 -18.58 -5.66
CA ASP A 204 -15.28 -19.40 -5.25
C ASP A 204 -14.79 -20.65 -4.50
N ILE A 205 -14.60 -20.51 -3.19
CA ILE A 205 -14.02 -21.53 -2.30
C ILE A 205 -15.01 -22.61 -1.90
N ARG A 206 -14.49 -23.81 -1.55
CA ARG A 206 -15.31 -24.97 -1.15
C ARG A 206 -14.69 -25.70 0.04
N GLU A 207 -15.48 -26.02 1.06
CA GLU A 207 -15.03 -26.77 2.24
C GLU A 207 -14.44 -28.15 1.88
N THR A 208 -14.90 -28.74 0.78
CA THR A 208 -14.43 -30.06 0.30
C THR A 208 -12.96 -30.07 -0.14
N TRP A 209 -12.32 -28.90 -0.17
CA TRP A 209 -10.89 -28.79 -0.49
C TRP A 209 -9.99 -29.02 0.72
N ASN A 210 -10.55 -28.99 1.93
CA ASN A 210 -9.75 -29.15 3.14
C ASN A 210 -8.88 -30.42 3.10
N GLY A 211 -7.59 -30.29 3.35
CA GLY A 211 -6.58 -31.35 3.29
C GLY A 211 -6.10 -31.74 1.89
N LYS A 212 -6.70 -31.21 0.81
CA LYS A 212 -6.26 -31.47 -0.55
C LYS A 212 -4.98 -30.72 -0.88
N MET A 213 -4.17 -31.31 -1.76
CA MET A 213 -3.00 -30.63 -2.33
C MET A 213 -3.49 -29.53 -3.29
N ALA A 214 -2.83 -28.38 -3.24
CA ALA A 214 -3.13 -27.29 -4.16
C ALA A 214 -1.88 -26.48 -4.53
N ILE A 215 -2.01 -25.73 -5.62
CA ILE A 215 -1.05 -24.74 -6.09
C ILE A 215 -1.75 -23.38 -6.12
N VAL A 216 -1.15 -22.39 -5.49
CA VAL A 216 -1.53 -20.99 -5.64
C VAL A 216 -0.52 -20.32 -6.55
N ASP A 217 -0.98 -19.93 -7.74
CA ASP A 217 -0.20 -19.16 -8.71
C ASP A 217 -0.65 -17.69 -8.63
N GLY A 218 0.05 -16.94 -7.79
CA GLY A 218 -0.21 -15.52 -7.60
C GLY A 218 0.11 -14.67 -8.83
N LYS A 219 0.98 -15.14 -9.73
CA LYS A 219 1.32 -14.42 -10.96
C LYS A 219 0.16 -14.40 -11.96
N HIS A 220 -0.55 -15.52 -12.08
CA HIS A 220 -1.66 -15.66 -13.02
C HIS A 220 -3.04 -15.63 -12.34
N GLY A 221 -3.08 -15.41 -11.02
CA GLY A 221 -4.34 -15.36 -10.26
C GLY A 221 -5.10 -16.69 -10.23
N LYS A 222 -4.38 -17.83 -10.14
CA LYS A 222 -4.98 -19.17 -10.23
C LYS A 222 -4.79 -19.95 -8.93
N LEU A 223 -5.86 -20.64 -8.52
CA LEU A 223 -5.83 -21.72 -7.55
C LEU A 223 -6.09 -23.04 -8.28
N ILE A 224 -5.18 -24.00 -8.18
CA ILE A 224 -5.30 -25.32 -8.79
C ILE A 224 -5.43 -26.34 -7.65
N VAL A 225 -6.58 -26.98 -7.56
CA VAL A 225 -6.88 -27.98 -6.52
C VAL A 225 -6.77 -29.40 -7.09
N ASP A 226 -6.15 -30.30 -6.35
CA ASP A 226 -5.82 -31.67 -6.79
C ASP A 226 -5.09 -31.66 -8.16
N PRO A 227 -3.93 -30.98 -8.29
CA PRO A 227 -3.18 -30.93 -9.54
C PRO A 227 -2.73 -32.33 -9.98
N GLU A 228 -2.68 -32.55 -11.28
CA GLU A 228 -2.04 -33.75 -11.84
C GLU A 228 -0.54 -33.72 -11.54
N TYR A 229 0.07 -34.89 -11.42
CA TYR A 229 1.47 -35.05 -11.01
C TYR A 229 2.43 -34.26 -11.93
N SER A 230 2.22 -34.34 -13.23
CA SER A 230 3.04 -33.57 -14.21
C SER A 230 3.00 -32.08 -13.99
N LEU A 231 1.80 -31.52 -13.78
CA LEU A 231 1.61 -30.09 -13.52
C LEU A 231 2.22 -29.67 -12.17
N LEU A 232 2.07 -30.52 -11.14
CA LEU A 232 2.69 -30.29 -9.84
C LEU A 232 4.22 -30.23 -9.96
N GLU A 233 4.82 -31.15 -10.72
CA GLU A 233 6.26 -31.21 -10.97
C GLU A 233 6.75 -29.94 -11.73
N ASP A 234 5.99 -29.48 -12.73
CA ASP A 234 6.30 -28.26 -13.46
C ASP A 234 6.33 -27.05 -12.53
N TYR A 235 5.31 -26.86 -11.69
CA TYR A 235 5.26 -25.76 -10.72
C TYR A 235 6.31 -25.88 -9.62
N MET A 236 6.64 -27.08 -9.17
CA MET A 236 7.76 -27.30 -8.23
C MET A 236 9.10 -26.88 -8.84
N ASN A 237 9.32 -27.22 -10.12
CA ASN A 237 10.52 -26.83 -10.85
C ASN A 237 10.57 -25.30 -11.07
N GLU A 238 9.45 -24.67 -11.41
CA GLU A 238 9.36 -23.22 -11.56
C GLU A 238 9.65 -22.52 -10.22
N LYS A 239 9.01 -22.95 -9.13
CA LYS A 239 9.24 -22.42 -7.79
C LYS A 239 10.72 -22.53 -7.38
N ARG A 240 11.34 -23.70 -7.60
CA ARG A 240 12.76 -23.89 -7.31
C ARG A 240 13.66 -22.92 -8.09
N LYS A 241 13.38 -22.73 -9.38
CA LYS A 241 14.13 -21.76 -10.21
C LYS A 241 13.96 -20.33 -9.70
N GLU A 242 12.76 -19.95 -9.26
CA GLU A 242 12.51 -18.64 -8.66
C GLU A 242 13.28 -18.48 -7.34
N GLU A 243 13.28 -19.50 -6.47
CA GLU A 243 14.02 -19.47 -5.20
C GLU A 243 15.54 -19.40 -5.43
N GLU A 244 16.09 -20.21 -6.36
CA GLU A 244 17.50 -20.16 -6.75
C GLU A 244 17.87 -18.78 -7.34
N SER A 245 17.02 -18.24 -8.22
CA SER A 245 17.21 -16.89 -8.77
C SER A 245 17.19 -15.82 -7.68
N ARG A 246 16.25 -15.92 -6.73
CA ARG A 246 16.16 -14.99 -5.60
C ARG A 246 17.39 -15.09 -4.69
N ALA A 247 17.89 -16.28 -4.43
CA ALA A 247 19.10 -16.50 -3.65
C ALA A 247 20.33 -15.86 -4.32
N LEU A 248 20.50 -16.08 -5.65
CA LEU A 248 21.57 -15.46 -6.43
C LEU A 248 21.48 -13.93 -6.45
N LEU A 249 20.25 -13.39 -6.56
CA LEU A 249 20.05 -11.94 -6.50
C LEU A 249 20.36 -11.39 -5.11
N ALA A 250 20.11 -12.13 -4.04
CA ALA A 250 20.42 -11.70 -2.68
C ALA A 250 21.93 -11.48 -2.46
N GLU A 251 22.80 -12.19 -3.18
CA GLU A 251 24.26 -11.97 -3.15
C GLU A 251 24.68 -10.58 -3.67
N LEU A 252 23.80 -9.92 -4.42
CA LEU A 252 24.06 -8.56 -4.93
C LEU A 252 23.76 -7.47 -3.91
N LYS A 253 23.19 -7.79 -2.75
CA LYS A 253 22.94 -6.80 -1.69
C LYS A 253 24.25 -6.25 -1.17
N GLY A 254 24.28 -4.93 -0.92
CA GLY A 254 25.48 -4.21 -0.50
C GLY A 254 26.47 -3.91 -1.64
N LEU A 255 26.27 -4.46 -2.82
CA LEU A 255 27.15 -4.17 -3.96
C LEU A 255 26.71 -2.88 -4.68
N PRO A 256 27.67 -2.05 -5.14
CA PRO A 256 27.34 -0.85 -5.92
C PRO A 256 26.74 -1.24 -7.27
N THR A 257 25.82 -0.40 -7.77
CA THR A 257 25.24 -0.57 -9.10
C THR A 257 26.08 0.20 -10.12
N VAL A 258 27.10 -0.47 -10.65
CA VAL A 258 28.06 0.09 -11.61
C VAL A 258 28.23 -0.83 -12.80
N THR A 259 28.35 -0.25 -14.00
CA THR A 259 28.71 -0.98 -15.21
C THR A 259 30.16 -1.44 -15.16
N LYS A 260 30.56 -2.36 -16.04
CA LYS A 260 31.98 -2.78 -16.15
C LYS A 260 32.92 -1.63 -16.52
N GLU A 261 32.39 -0.59 -17.17
CA GLU A 261 33.15 0.63 -17.50
C GLU A 261 33.21 1.63 -16.33
N GLY A 262 32.58 1.33 -15.20
CA GLY A 262 32.61 2.15 -14.00
C GLY A 262 31.53 3.24 -13.91
N LYS A 263 30.53 3.26 -14.80
CA LYS A 263 29.39 4.17 -14.71
C LYS A 263 28.47 3.73 -13.59
N GLU A 264 28.25 4.58 -12.58
CA GLU A 264 27.32 4.34 -11.48
C GLU A 264 25.90 4.78 -11.88
N ILE A 265 24.91 3.92 -11.59
CA ILE A 265 23.49 4.22 -11.73
C ILE A 265 22.84 4.11 -10.35
N LYS A 266 22.03 5.09 -9.97
CA LYS A 266 21.28 5.02 -8.72
C LYS A 266 20.00 4.19 -8.93
N LEU A 267 19.81 3.17 -8.10
CA LEU A 267 18.57 2.40 -8.07
C LEU A 267 17.76 2.80 -6.86
N TYR A 268 16.70 3.53 -7.11
CA TYR A 268 15.77 3.99 -6.09
C TYR A 268 14.46 3.20 -6.14
N ALA A 269 13.73 3.23 -5.03
CA ALA A 269 12.44 2.54 -4.94
C ALA A 269 11.28 3.51 -5.08
N ASN A 270 10.18 3.04 -5.67
CA ASN A 270 8.87 3.69 -5.63
C ASN A 270 8.09 3.15 -4.44
N ILE A 271 7.49 4.04 -3.65
CA ILE A 271 6.64 3.69 -2.53
C ILE A 271 5.30 4.44 -2.57
N GLY A 272 4.27 3.82 -1.99
CA GLY A 272 2.93 4.39 -1.84
C GLY A 272 2.53 4.64 -0.38
N SER A 273 3.33 4.15 0.59
CA SER A 273 3.05 4.29 2.02
C SER A 273 4.33 4.29 2.85
N VAL A 274 4.23 4.72 4.11
CA VAL A 274 5.34 4.65 5.08
C VAL A 274 5.77 3.21 5.35
N ALA A 275 4.83 2.27 5.36
CA ALA A 275 5.08 0.85 5.61
C ALA A 275 5.99 0.19 4.54
N ASP A 276 6.03 0.75 3.32
CA ASP A 276 6.85 0.21 2.23
C ASP A 276 8.36 0.36 2.48
N VAL A 277 8.78 1.23 3.41
CA VAL A 277 10.21 1.48 3.69
C VAL A 277 10.96 0.22 4.09
N ALA A 278 10.34 -0.66 4.87
CA ALA A 278 10.95 -1.94 5.24
C ALA A 278 11.31 -2.78 3.99
N ASN A 279 10.41 -2.81 3.00
CA ASN A 279 10.63 -3.51 1.73
C ASN A 279 11.71 -2.84 0.87
N VAL A 280 11.79 -1.51 0.89
CA VAL A 280 12.87 -0.75 0.23
C VAL A 280 14.24 -1.15 0.76
N LEU A 281 14.38 -1.20 2.09
CA LEU A 281 15.63 -1.57 2.75
C LEU A 281 15.96 -3.05 2.54
N ALA A 282 14.96 -3.94 2.61
CA ALA A 282 15.12 -5.38 2.37
C ALA A 282 15.63 -5.69 0.96
N ASN A 283 15.31 -4.88 -0.04
CA ASN A 283 15.78 -5.02 -1.42
C ASN A 283 17.01 -4.17 -1.74
N ASP A 284 17.62 -3.54 -0.74
CA ASP A 284 18.88 -2.79 -0.84
C ASP A 284 18.85 -1.65 -1.87
N ALA A 285 17.74 -0.89 -1.90
CA ALA A 285 17.65 0.30 -2.74
C ALA A 285 18.59 1.41 -2.24
N ASN A 286 19.14 2.21 -3.15
CA ASN A 286 20.01 3.33 -2.83
C ASN A 286 19.25 4.52 -2.22
N GLY A 287 17.94 4.57 -2.40
CA GLY A 287 17.06 5.63 -1.90
C GLY A 287 15.61 5.37 -2.31
N ILE A 288 14.78 6.36 -2.10
CA ILE A 288 13.40 6.42 -2.61
C ILE A 288 13.35 7.50 -3.68
N GLY A 289 13.02 7.12 -4.92
CA GLY A 289 12.96 8.03 -6.06
C GLY A 289 11.54 8.55 -6.35
N LEU A 290 10.54 7.86 -5.79
CA LEU A 290 9.16 8.33 -5.83
C LEU A 290 8.42 7.89 -4.57
N PHE A 291 8.20 8.84 -3.67
CA PHE A 291 7.21 8.69 -2.61
C PHE A 291 5.93 9.41 -3.02
N ARG A 292 4.88 8.65 -3.27
CA ARG A 292 3.57 9.15 -3.67
C ARG A 292 2.84 9.66 -2.43
N SER A 293 2.80 10.97 -2.23
CA SER A 293 2.17 11.57 -1.04
C SER A 293 0.65 11.54 -1.03
N GLU A 294 0.02 11.12 -2.13
CA GLU A 294 -1.45 11.12 -2.30
C GLU A 294 -2.17 10.23 -1.29
N PHE A 295 -1.54 9.15 -0.81
CA PHE A 295 -2.14 8.27 0.19
C PHE A 295 -2.56 9.04 1.46
N LEU A 296 -1.78 10.07 1.86
CA LEU A 296 -2.10 10.90 3.03
C LEU A 296 -3.42 11.66 2.87
N TYR A 297 -3.81 11.89 1.62
CA TYR A 297 -5.05 12.59 1.28
C TYR A 297 -6.19 11.61 1.01
N LEU A 298 -5.91 10.46 0.39
CA LEU A 298 -6.93 9.49 -0.02
C LEU A 298 -7.44 8.63 1.14
N GLU A 299 -6.67 8.49 2.21
CA GLU A 299 -7.04 7.72 3.40
C GLU A 299 -7.84 8.52 4.44
N LYS A 300 -8.10 9.82 4.16
CA LYS A 300 -8.81 10.72 5.07
C LYS A 300 -10.05 11.32 4.40
N ASP A 301 -10.97 11.77 5.23
CA ASP A 301 -12.18 12.50 4.84
C ASP A 301 -12.02 14.03 4.90
N HIS A 302 -10.82 14.49 5.23
CA HIS A 302 -10.44 15.90 5.34
C HIS A 302 -9.00 16.13 4.89
N TYR A 303 -8.62 17.40 4.65
CA TYR A 303 -7.24 17.74 4.33
C TYR A 303 -6.30 17.30 5.45
N PRO A 304 -5.23 16.52 5.15
CA PRO A 304 -4.24 16.16 6.15
C PRO A 304 -3.59 17.42 6.72
N THR A 305 -3.47 17.48 8.04
CA THR A 305 -2.82 18.60 8.72
C THR A 305 -1.32 18.66 8.37
N GLU A 306 -0.68 19.78 8.65
CA GLU A 306 0.77 19.89 8.52
C GLU A 306 1.50 18.85 9.38
N GLU A 307 0.97 18.58 10.59
CA GLU A 307 1.57 17.62 11.50
C GLU A 307 1.44 16.17 11.02
N ASP A 308 0.27 15.77 10.50
CA ASP A 308 0.08 14.45 9.89
C ASP A 308 1.11 14.18 8.78
N GLN A 309 1.26 15.16 7.90
CA GLN A 309 2.20 15.09 6.79
C GLN A 309 3.66 15.08 7.27
N PHE A 310 3.98 15.94 8.24
CA PHE A 310 5.32 16.04 8.83
C PHE A 310 5.74 14.71 9.47
N ILE A 311 4.86 14.09 10.27
CA ILE A 311 5.13 12.79 10.92
C ILE A 311 5.44 11.73 9.85
N ALA A 312 4.62 11.62 8.81
CA ALA A 312 4.81 10.65 7.75
C ALA A 312 6.15 10.85 7.02
N TYR A 313 6.45 12.08 6.58
CA TYR A 313 7.68 12.38 5.85
C TYR A 313 8.93 12.23 6.72
N LYS A 314 8.87 12.68 7.97
CA LYS A 314 9.95 12.51 8.95
C LYS A 314 10.24 11.04 9.20
N THR A 315 9.21 10.22 9.43
CA THR A 315 9.37 8.77 9.67
C THR A 315 10.09 8.09 8.52
N VAL A 316 9.69 8.38 7.27
CA VAL A 316 10.38 7.83 6.10
C VAL A 316 11.83 8.32 6.03
N ALA A 317 12.07 9.63 6.21
CA ALA A 317 13.41 10.21 6.14
C ALA A 317 14.36 9.61 7.19
N GLN A 318 13.89 9.41 8.42
CA GLN A 318 14.66 8.79 9.50
C GLN A 318 14.95 7.31 9.23
N ASN A 319 13.95 6.54 8.83
CA ASN A 319 14.09 5.11 8.53
C ASN A 319 15.02 4.85 7.35
N MET A 320 15.11 5.78 6.40
CA MET A 320 16.05 5.68 5.27
C MET A 320 17.50 6.00 5.66
N ALA A 321 17.78 6.39 6.91
CA ALA A 321 19.13 6.50 7.50
C ALA A 321 20.13 7.25 6.61
N GLY A 322 19.75 8.43 6.11
CA GLY A 322 20.59 9.31 5.28
C GLY A 322 20.61 8.96 3.79
N LYS A 323 19.92 7.92 3.34
CA LYS A 323 19.62 7.71 1.92
C LYS A 323 18.61 8.76 1.44
N LYS A 324 18.69 9.13 0.16
CA LYS A 324 17.82 10.16 -0.45
C LYS A 324 16.36 9.67 -0.51
N VAL A 325 15.42 10.59 -0.22
CA VAL A 325 13.98 10.38 -0.34
C VAL A 325 13.39 11.50 -1.19
N ILE A 326 12.91 11.17 -2.38
CA ILE A 326 12.23 12.10 -3.27
C ILE A 326 10.74 11.99 -3.02
N ILE A 327 10.11 13.07 -2.57
CA ILE A 327 8.68 13.11 -2.27
C ILE A 327 7.99 13.95 -3.34
N ARG A 328 7.03 13.33 -4.03
CA ARG A 328 6.19 14.01 -4.98
C ARG A 328 5.11 14.79 -4.24
N THR A 329 4.93 16.06 -4.56
CA THR A 329 3.82 16.85 -4.05
C THR A 329 2.49 16.31 -4.59
N LEU A 330 1.40 16.79 -4.04
CA LEU A 330 0.04 16.36 -4.35
C LEU A 330 -0.19 16.09 -5.85
N ASP A 331 -0.64 14.87 -6.17
CA ASP A 331 -1.07 14.46 -7.51
C ASP A 331 -2.47 13.83 -7.43
N ILE A 332 -3.43 14.59 -6.92
CA ILE A 332 -4.86 14.28 -6.90
C ILE A 332 -5.53 14.89 -8.12
N GLY A 333 -6.64 14.33 -8.51
CA GLY A 333 -7.39 14.61 -9.74
C GLY A 333 -7.40 13.39 -10.66
N ALA A 334 -8.04 13.51 -11.82
CA ALA A 334 -8.21 12.40 -12.75
C ALA A 334 -8.92 11.19 -12.12
N ASP A 335 -8.19 10.08 -11.98
CA ASP A 335 -8.65 8.81 -11.42
C ASP A 335 -8.54 8.74 -9.87
N LYS A 336 -7.89 9.74 -9.25
CA LYS A 336 -7.65 9.81 -7.81
C LYS A 336 -8.42 10.99 -7.24
N GLN A 337 -9.61 10.75 -6.74
CA GLN A 337 -10.45 11.80 -6.14
C GLN A 337 -10.64 11.56 -4.65
N ALA A 338 -10.69 12.66 -3.90
CA ALA A 338 -11.14 12.69 -2.51
C ALA A 338 -12.28 13.71 -2.44
N ASP A 339 -13.44 13.30 -1.92
CA ASP A 339 -14.69 14.08 -1.98
C ASP A 339 -14.56 15.47 -1.38
N TYR A 340 -13.78 15.62 -0.32
CA TYR A 340 -13.56 16.91 0.35
C TYR A 340 -12.73 17.92 -0.46
N PHE A 341 -12.14 17.51 -1.60
CA PHE A 341 -11.53 18.44 -2.55
C PHE A 341 -12.57 19.20 -3.34
N HIS A 342 -13.80 18.69 -3.42
CA HIS A 342 -14.89 19.29 -4.20
C HIS A 342 -14.46 19.63 -5.64
N ILE A 343 -13.79 18.68 -6.29
CA ILE A 343 -13.39 18.79 -7.70
C ILE A 343 -14.62 18.48 -8.55
N ASP A 344 -14.98 19.39 -9.45
CA ASP A 344 -16.08 19.19 -10.38
C ASP A 344 -15.81 17.99 -11.29
N GLN A 345 -16.89 17.33 -11.73
CA GLN A 345 -16.77 16.26 -12.71
C GLN A 345 -16.35 16.84 -14.06
N GLU A 346 -15.23 16.37 -14.60
CA GLU A 346 -14.64 16.82 -15.86
C GLU A 346 -14.84 15.78 -16.96
N GLU A 347 -14.98 16.21 -18.21
CA GLU A 347 -15.06 15.29 -19.35
C GLU A 347 -13.74 14.56 -19.63
N ASN A 348 -12.61 15.21 -19.33
CA ASN A 348 -11.25 14.69 -19.53
C ASN A 348 -10.40 14.87 -18.27
N PRO A 349 -10.67 14.14 -17.18
CA PRO A 349 -10.03 14.38 -15.88
C PRO A 349 -8.49 14.29 -15.90
N ALA A 350 -7.93 13.42 -16.75
CA ALA A 350 -6.47 13.28 -16.87
C ALA A 350 -5.79 14.56 -17.41
N MET A 351 -6.51 15.39 -18.18
CA MET A 351 -6.05 16.68 -18.73
C MET A 351 -6.63 17.87 -17.99
N GLY A 352 -7.38 17.64 -16.92
CA GLY A 352 -8.16 18.63 -16.20
C GLY A 352 -7.44 19.29 -15.02
N TYR A 353 -8.22 19.63 -14.00
CA TYR A 353 -7.80 20.28 -12.77
C TYR A 353 -7.20 19.25 -11.80
N ARG A 354 -5.87 19.05 -11.90
CA ARG A 354 -5.14 18.06 -11.11
C ARG A 354 -3.73 18.54 -10.74
N ALA A 355 -3.16 17.87 -9.74
CA ALA A 355 -1.75 17.98 -9.36
C ALA A 355 -1.29 19.41 -9.12
N ILE A 356 -0.24 19.88 -9.79
CA ILE A 356 0.31 21.22 -9.61
C ILE A 356 -0.72 22.32 -9.90
N ARG A 357 -1.70 22.08 -10.76
CA ARG A 357 -2.77 23.04 -11.06
C ARG A 357 -3.62 23.33 -9.83
N ILE A 358 -3.96 22.28 -9.06
CA ILE A 358 -4.62 22.41 -7.74
C ILE A 358 -3.70 23.15 -6.77
N CYS A 359 -2.43 22.77 -6.70
CA CYS A 359 -1.46 23.35 -5.77
C CYS A 359 -1.25 24.86 -5.98
N LEU A 360 -1.22 25.31 -7.24
CA LEU A 360 -1.03 26.74 -7.57
C LEU A 360 -2.30 27.58 -7.39
N ASP A 361 -3.47 26.96 -7.45
CA ASP A 361 -4.76 27.61 -7.18
C ASP A 361 -5.09 27.61 -5.67
N ARG A 362 -4.90 26.46 -5.00
CA ARG A 362 -5.12 26.28 -3.55
C ARG A 362 -3.79 26.35 -2.81
N THR A 363 -3.21 27.55 -2.77
CA THR A 363 -1.87 27.77 -2.22
C THR A 363 -1.76 27.51 -0.71
N ASP A 364 -2.86 27.57 0.03
CA ASP A 364 -2.94 27.20 1.45
C ASP A 364 -2.68 25.69 1.66
N VAL A 365 -3.33 24.84 0.88
CA VAL A 365 -3.09 23.37 0.88
C VAL A 365 -1.64 23.09 0.48
N PHE A 366 -1.17 23.74 -0.57
CA PHE A 366 0.20 23.53 -1.06
C PHE A 366 1.26 23.99 -0.07
N LYS A 367 1.10 25.16 0.55
CA LYS A 367 2.03 25.64 1.59
C LYS A 367 2.04 24.73 2.82
N THR A 368 0.90 24.17 3.20
CA THR A 368 0.81 23.19 4.30
C THR A 368 1.67 21.96 4.00
N GLN A 369 1.60 21.41 2.79
CA GLN A 369 2.45 20.31 2.37
C GLN A 369 3.93 20.70 2.34
N LEU A 370 4.28 21.86 1.77
CA LEU A 370 5.66 22.33 1.68
C LEU A 370 6.28 22.57 3.06
N ARG A 371 5.54 23.17 4.02
CA ARG A 371 6.04 23.32 5.40
C ARG A 371 6.37 21.99 6.04
N ALA A 372 5.48 21.00 5.89
CA ALA A 372 5.71 19.65 6.39
C ALA A 372 6.96 19.00 5.76
N LEU A 373 7.16 19.15 4.45
CA LEU A 373 8.32 18.64 3.71
C LEU A 373 9.63 19.29 4.16
N TYR A 374 9.66 20.63 4.26
CA TYR A 374 10.84 21.34 4.75
C TYR A 374 11.15 20.99 6.21
N ARG A 375 10.17 20.94 7.10
CA ARG A 375 10.35 20.49 8.48
C ARG A 375 10.95 19.09 8.55
N ALA A 376 10.43 18.17 7.76
CA ALA A 376 10.92 16.78 7.72
C ALA A 376 12.36 16.67 7.18
N SER A 377 12.80 17.59 6.32
CA SER A 377 14.16 17.61 5.76
C SER A 377 15.27 17.84 6.80
N ALA A 378 14.92 18.34 7.99
CA ALA A 378 15.85 18.40 9.11
C ALA A 378 16.24 17.00 9.66
N PHE A 379 15.48 15.96 9.32
CA PHE A 379 15.65 14.60 9.84
C PHE A 379 16.22 13.60 8.83
N GLY A 380 16.46 14.01 7.59
CA GLY A 380 17.04 13.18 6.53
C GLY A 380 17.16 13.90 5.20
N LYS A 381 17.66 13.21 4.18
CA LYS A 381 17.85 13.79 2.84
C LYS A 381 16.56 13.74 2.04
N ILE A 382 15.76 14.80 2.13
CA ILE A 382 14.53 14.96 1.35
C ILE A 382 14.82 15.80 0.11
N SER A 383 14.23 15.40 -1.02
CA SER A 383 14.09 16.18 -2.25
C SER A 383 12.60 16.29 -2.58
N ILE A 384 12.18 17.41 -3.14
CA ILE A 384 10.77 17.67 -3.48
C ILE A 384 10.62 17.62 -5.00
N MET A 385 9.60 16.90 -5.48
CA MET A 385 9.31 16.75 -6.90
C MET A 385 7.89 17.24 -7.22
N PHE A 386 7.77 18.10 -8.22
CA PHE A 386 6.50 18.70 -8.65
C PHE A 386 5.97 18.02 -9.90
N PRO A 387 4.74 17.43 -9.85
CA PRO A 387 4.14 16.72 -10.97
C PRO A 387 3.45 17.65 -11.96
N MET A 388 3.15 17.15 -13.16
CA MET A 388 2.28 17.77 -14.17
C MET A 388 2.70 19.18 -14.64
N ILE A 389 3.98 19.48 -14.62
CA ILE A 389 4.53 20.75 -15.12
C ILE A 389 4.39 20.81 -16.65
N ILE A 390 3.99 22.00 -17.16
CA ILE A 390 3.89 22.29 -18.60
C ILE A 390 4.64 23.56 -19.03
N SER A 391 5.09 24.38 -18.07
CA SER A 391 5.66 25.70 -18.39
C SER A 391 6.74 26.15 -17.40
N LEU A 392 7.62 27.04 -17.87
CA LEU A 392 8.59 27.74 -17.03
C LEU A 392 7.90 28.60 -15.95
N ALA A 393 6.78 29.22 -16.28
CA ALA A 393 6.05 30.09 -15.35
C ALA A 393 5.55 29.31 -14.12
N GLU A 394 5.09 28.07 -14.30
CA GLU A 394 4.69 27.20 -13.18
C GLU A 394 5.89 26.89 -12.27
N VAL A 395 7.05 26.54 -12.82
CA VAL A 395 8.27 26.28 -12.04
C VAL A 395 8.69 27.52 -11.25
N GLN A 396 8.67 28.68 -11.86
CA GLN A 396 9.01 29.94 -11.18
C GLN A 396 8.02 30.29 -10.07
N GLN A 397 6.74 30.05 -10.28
CA GLN A 397 5.71 30.24 -9.26
C GLN A 397 5.89 29.27 -8.09
N VAL A 398 6.15 27.99 -8.36
CA VAL A 398 6.47 26.98 -7.33
C VAL A 398 7.68 27.40 -6.51
N LYS A 399 8.78 27.81 -7.15
CA LYS A 399 10.00 28.27 -6.45
C LYS A 399 9.71 29.46 -5.55
N LYS A 400 8.91 30.42 -6.03
CA LYS A 400 8.49 31.57 -5.22
C LYS A 400 7.72 31.13 -3.97
N ILE A 401 6.78 30.19 -4.09
CA ILE A 401 6.02 29.66 -2.96
C ILE A 401 6.95 28.91 -1.98
N CYS A 402 7.92 28.16 -2.49
CA CYS A 402 8.94 27.51 -1.66
C CYS A 402 9.74 28.52 -0.84
N GLU A 403 10.16 29.63 -1.44
CA GLU A 403 10.89 30.71 -0.73
C GLU A 403 10.01 31.41 0.32
N GLU A 404 8.72 31.62 0.03
CA GLU A 404 7.76 32.15 1.00
C GLU A 404 7.64 31.21 2.21
N VAL A 405 7.53 29.90 1.98
CA VAL A 405 7.45 28.89 3.04
C VAL A 405 8.74 28.84 3.87
N LYS A 406 9.91 28.87 3.26
CA LYS A 406 11.20 28.93 3.98
C LYS A 406 11.24 30.17 4.88
N LYS A 407 10.84 31.32 4.38
CA LYS A 407 10.77 32.55 5.16
C LYS A 407 9.83 32.42 6.35
N GLU A 408 8.63 31.82 6.16
CA GLU A 408 7.69 31.55 7.24
C GLU A 408 8.32 30.65 8.33
N LEU A 409 9.08 29.62 7.94
CA LEU A 409 9.77 28.71 8.87
C LEU A 409 10.90 29.44 9.62
N ASP A 410 11.71 30.26 8.93
CA ASP A 410 12.78 31.04 9.53
C ASP A 410 12.24 32.04 10.56
N GLU A 411 11.14 32.76 10.25
CA GLU A 411 10.47 33.68 11.16
C GLU A 411 9.93 33.00 12.41
N ASN A 412 9.57 31.70 12.32
CA ASN A 412 9.10 30.88 13.44
C ASN A 412 10.22 30.10 14.13
N GLY A 413 11.48 30.25 13.70
CA GLY A 413 12.62 29.54 14.28
C GLY A 413 12.60 28.03 14.04
N ILE A 414 11.93 27.57 12.98
CA ILE A 414 11.81 26.13 12.63
C ILE A 414 12.97 25.75 11.68
N SER A 415 13.75 24.77 12.09
CA SER A 415 14.88 24.28 11.31
C SER A 415 14.45 23.38 10.16
N TYR A 416 15.16 23.49 9.02
CA TYR A 416 15.02 22.60 7.87
C TYR A 416 16.38 22.34 7.22
N GLY A 417 16.48 21.28 6.41
CA GLY A 417 17.69 20.88 5.71
C GLY A 417 17.81 21.50 4.32
N ASN A 418 18.89 21.14 3.64
CA ASN A 418 19.04 21.49 2.21
C ASN A 418 18.18 20.54 1.37
N VAL A 419 17.26 21.10 0.58
CA VAL A 419 16.29 20.37 -0.22
C VAL A 419 16.52 20.64 -1.69
N GLU A 420 16.78 19.59 -2.47
CA GLU A 420 16.77 19.67 -3.93
C GLU A 420 15.32 19.79 -4.43
N LEU A 421 15.11 20.65 -5.41
CA LEU A 421 13.83 20.82 -6.08
C LEU A 421 13.91 20.23 -7.49
N GLY A 422 13.01 19.32 -7.82
CA GLY A 422 12.91 18.74 -9.14
C GLY A 422 11.50 18.74 -9.67
N ILE A 423 11.35 18.39 -10.93
CA ILE A 423 10.06 18.28 -11.59
C ILE A 423 9.89 16.91 -12.24
N MET A 424 8.64 16.46 -12.33
CA MET A 424 8.31 15.30 -13.11
C MET A 424 8.12 15.70 -14.57
N ILE A 425 8.91 15.11 -15.46
CA ILE A 425 8.75 15.27 -16.91
C ILE A 425 7.80 14.18 -17.38
N GLU A 426 6.53 14.52 -17.45
CA GLU A 426 5.46 13.58 -17.79
C GLU A 426 4.44 14.15 -18.80
N THR A 427 4.66 15.39 -19.22
CA THR A 427 3.91 16.02 -20.32
C THR A 427 4.81 16.24 -21.52
N PRO A 428 4.32 16.07 -22.76
CA PRO A 428 5.10 16.41 -23.97
C PRO A 428 5.57 17.87 -23.96
N ALA A 429 4.79 18.78 -23.39
CA ALA A 429 5.16 20.18 -23.26
C ALA A 429 6.44 20.37 -22.43
N ALA A 430 6.51 19.76 -21.23
CA ALA A 430 7.70 19.82 -20.39
C ALA A 430 8.91 19.15 -21.08
N ALA A 431 8.71 18.01 -21.74
CA ALA A 431 9.77 17.34 -22.48
C ALA A 431 10.36 18.23 -23.59
N MET A 432 9.51 18.91 -24.34
CA MET A 432 9.93 19.79 -25.46
C MET A 432 10.70 21.03 -25.02
N ILE A 433 10.45 21.54 -23.81
CA ILE A 433 11.15 22.73 -23.26
C ILE A 433 12.10 22.36 -22.11
N SER A 434 12.52 21.10 -22.04
CA SER A 434 13.37 20.58 -20.95
C SER A 434 14.73 21.29 -20.85
N ASP A 435 15.27 21.82 -21.96
CA ASP A 435 16.47 22.65 -21.99
C ASP A 435 16.32 23.98 -21.24
N ILE A 436 15.10 24.53 -21.19
CA ILE A 436 14.77 25.75 -20.43
C ILE A 436 14.52 25.38 -18.97
N LEU A 437 13.75 24.33 -18.72
CA LEU A 437 13.37 23.89 -17.38
C LEU A 437 14.57 23.39 -16.56
N ALA A 438 15.56 22.77 -17.19
CA ALA A 438 16.78 22.27 -16.56
C ALA A 438 17.61 23.34 -15.83
N LYS A 439 17.48 24.60 -16.25
CA LYS A 439 18.15 25.75 -15.62
C LYS A 439 17.54 26.15 -14.27
N GLU A 440 16.35 25.69 -14.00
CA GLU A 440 15.54 26.12 -12.85
C GLU A 440 15.48 25.09 -11.73
N VAL A 441 15.86 23.85 -11.99
CA VAL A 441 15.68 22.74 -11.04
C VAL A 441 16.93 21.88 -10.93
N ASP A 442 17.04 21.15 -9.83
CA ASP A 442 18.20 20.31 -9.55
C ASP A 442 18.12 18.96 -10.28
N PHE A 443 16.89 18.47 -10.56
CA PHE A 443 16.71 17.17 -11.21
C PHE A 443 15.41 17.07 -11.99
N PHE A 444 15.42 16.14 -12.95
CA PHE A 444 14.24 15.63 -13.64
C PHE A 444 13.96 14.19 -13.24
N SER A 445 12.69 13.86 -13.06
CA SER A 445 12.23 12.48 -12.97
C SER A 445 11.19 12.23 -14.06
N ILE A 446 11.47 11.32 -14.98
CA ILE A 446 10.60 11.09 -16.15
C ILE A 446 9.47 10.16 -15.72
N GLY A 447 8.23 10.68 -15.72
CA GLY A 447 7.00 9.94 -15.47
C GLY A 447 6.51 9.26 -16.75
N THR A 448 7.08 8.12 -17.09
CA THR A 448 6.87 7.49 -18.41
C THR A 448 5.43 7.09 -18.69
N ASN A 449 4.63 6.79 -17.67
CA ASN A 449 3.23 6.40 -17.82
C ASN A 449 2.39 7.53 -18.42
N ASP A 450 2.42 8.70 -17.79
CA ASP A 450 1.68 9.87 -18.24
C ASP A 450 2.32 10.47 -19.50
N LEU A 451 3.66 10.47 -19.61
CA LEU A 451 4.34 10.89 -20.82
C LEU A 451 3.90 10.08 -22.04
N THR A 452 3.79 8.75 -21.91
CA THR A 452 3.29 7.87 -22.98
C THR A 452 1.84 8.17 -23.30
N GLN A 453 0.98 8.23 -22.29
CA GLN A 453 -0.44 8.52 -22.43
C GLN A 453 -0.69 9.82 -23.20
N TYR A 454 -0.04 10.90 -22.82
CA TYR A 454 -0.21 12.21 -23.48
C TYR A 454 0.47 12.29 -24.84
N THR A 455 1.61 11.63 -25.03
CA THR A 455 2.31 11.60 -26.32
C THR A 455 1.51 10.86 -27.37
N LEU A 456 0.92 9.73 -27.00
CA LEU A 456 0.13 8.89 -27.92
C LEU A 456 -1.34 9.30 -27.97
N ALA A 457 -1.80 10.17 -27.08
CA ALA A 457 -3.22 10.54 -26.89
C ALA A 457 -4.10 9.30 -26.63
N ILE A 458 -3.61 8.35 -25.83
CA ILE A 458 -4.28 7.09 -25.49
C ILE A 458 -4.47 7.04 -23.99
N ASP A 459 -5.71 6.84 -23.55
CA ASP A 459 -6.02 6.55 -22.15
C ASP A 459 -5.56 5.14 -21.80
N ARG A 460 -4.51 5.02 -20.97
CA ARG A 460 -3.93 3.75 -20.51
C ARG A 460 -4.86 2.90 -19.65
N GLN A 461 -5.95 3.48 -19.16
CA GLN A 461 -6.96 2.76 -18.36
C GLN A 461 -8.10 2.20 -19.22
N ASN A 462 -8.13 2.51 -20.51
CA ASN A 462 -9.16 2.03 -21.40
C ASN A 462 -8.76 0.68 -22.05
N PRO A 463 -9.34 -0.46 -21.61
CA PRO A 463 -8.97 -1.78 -22.10
C PRO A 463 -9.15 -1.97 -23.62
N LYS A 464 -10.01 -1.14 -24.24
CA LYS A 464 -10.23 -1.19 -25.68
C LYS A 464 -9.03 -0.69 -26.50
N LEU A 465 -8.13 0.06 -25.85
CA LEU A 465 -6.98 0.66 -26.47
C LEU A 465 -5.66 -0.09 -26.18
N ASP A 466 -5.68 -1.14 -25.34
CA ASP A 466 -4.49 -1.90 -24.95
C ASP A 466 -3.70 -2.41 -26.15
N SER A 467 -4.38 -2.79 -27.25
CA SER A 467 -3.72 -3.31 -28.45
C SER A 467 -2.91 -2.27 -29.24
N ILE A 468 -3.16 -0.99 -29.01
CA ILE A 468 -2.46 0.12 -29.67
C ILE A 468 -1.63 0.97 -28.70
N TYR A 469 -1.71 0.70 -27.40
CA TYR A 469 -0.88 1.33 -26.39
C TYR A 469 0.51 0.70 -26.40
N ASP A 470 1.51 1.44 -26.91
CA ASP A 470 2.89 1.00 -26.97
C ASP A 470 3.78 1.90 -26.11
N ALA A 471 4.12 1.42 -24.91
CA ALA A 471 5.02 2.13 -24.02
C ALA A 471 6.45 2.27 -24.54
N HIS A 472 6.87 1.40 -25.49
CA HIS A 472 8.18 1.45 -26.17
C HIS A 472 8.17 2.33 -27.44
N HIS A 473 7.09 3.06 -27.66
CA HIS A 473 6.91 3.84 -28.88
C HIS A 473 8.09 4.79 -29.13
N LEU A 474 8.56 4.84 -30.38
CA LEU A 474 9.75 5.61 -30.76
C LEU A 474 9.68 7.10 -30.35
N ALA A 475 8.49 7.71 -30.38
CA ALA A 475 8.31 9.10 -29.95
C ALA A 475 8.63 9.28 -28.47
N VAL A 476 8.18 8.35 -27.62
CA VAL A 476 8.45 8.37 -26.17
C VAL A 476 9.95 8.19 -25.91
N MET A 477 10.58 7.20 -26.56
CA MET A 477 12.02 6.95 -26.43
C MET A 477 12.87 8.15 -26.87
N ARG A 478 12.47 8.85 -27.95
CA ARG A 478 13.13 10.09 -28.40
C ARG A 478 12.97 11.24 -27.39
N MET A 479 11.79 11.38 -26.78
CA MET A 479 11.57 12.39 -25.73
C MET A 479 12.42 12.10 -24.51
N ILE A 480 12.52 10.83 -24.07
CA ILE A 480 13.39 10.43 -22.96
C ILE A 480 14.84 10.82 -23.25
N GLN A 481 15.38 10.48 -24.42
CA GLN A 481 16.74 10.85 -24.78
C GLN A 481 16.94 12.38 -24.80
N MET A 482 16.01 13.11 -25.38
CA MET A 482 16.08 14.58 -25.44
C MET A 482 16.09 15.20 -24.02
N VAL A 483 15.28 14.68 -23.11
CA VAL A 483 15.21 15.16 -21.71
C VAL A 483 16.52 14.89 -20.97
N ILE A 484 17.10 13.70 -21.16
CA ILE A 484 18.42 13.35 -20.60
C ILE A 484 19.51 14.32 -21.11
N ASP A 485 19.58 14.48 -22.42
CA ASP A 485 20.60 15.34 -23.05
C ASP A 485 20.46 16.81 -22.61
N ASN A 486 19.23 17.31 -22.51
CA ASN A 486 18.95 18.67 -22.10
C ASN A 486 19.24 18.88 -20.60
N GLY A 487 18.85 17.93 -19.74
CA GLY A 487 19.17 17.97 -18.31
C GLY A 487 20.68 18.04 -18.06
N HIS A 488 21.42 17.15 -18.67
CA HIS A 488 22.87 17.06 -18.49
C HIS A 488 23.63 18.31 -18.97
N LYS A 489 23.18 18.99 -20.01
CA LYS A 489 23.79 20.25 -20.47
C LYS A 489 23.78 21.33 -19.43
N GLU A 490 22.78 21.34 -18.55
CA GLU A 490 22.62 22.34 -17.50
C GLU A 490 23.01 21.82 -16.11
N GLY A 491 23.55 20.57 -16.00
CA GLY A 491 23.95 19.96 -14.74
C GLY A 491 22.78 19.40 -13.92
N CYS A 492 21.61 19.31 -14.50
CA CYS A 492 20.40 18.72 -13.92
C CYS A 492 20.46 17.20 -14.13
N TRP A 493 20.51 16.40 -13.06
CA TRP A 493 20.51 14.94 -13.18
C TRP A 493 19.12 14.41 -13.55
N VAL A 494 19.06 13.26 -14.23
CA VAL A 494 17.82 12.75 -14.81
C VAL A 494 17.57 11.31 -14.40
N GLY A 495 16.39 11.07 -13.81
CA GLY A 495 15.89 9.74 -13.46
C GLY A 495 14.61 9.36 -14.20
N ILE A 496 14.22 8.10 -14.06
CA ILE A 496 12.94 7.55 -14.53
C ILE A 496 12.21 6.94 -13.33
N CYS A 497 10.96 7.34 -13.10
CA CYS A 497 10.12 6.79 -12.02
C CYS A 497 8.83 6.08 -12.50
N GLY A 498 8.57 6.09 -13.81
CA GLY A 498 7.47 5.35 -14.42
C GLY A 498 7.75 3.87 -14.62
N GLU A 499 6.75 3.13 -15.10
CA GLU A 499 6.81 1.67 -15.25
C GLU A 499 7.92 1.20 -16.20
N LEU A 500 8.26 1.99 -17.22
CA LEU A 500 9.38 1.67 -18.11
C LEU A 500 10.73 1.54 -17.40
N GLY A 501 10.91 2.22 -16.25
CA GLY A 501 12.11 2.07 -15.43
C GLY A 501 12.31 0.64 -14.91
N ALA A 502 11.22 -0.10 -14.70
CA ALA A 502 11.21 -1.48 -14.25
C ALA A 502 11.31 -2.51 -15.40
N ASP A 503 11.19 -2.05 -16.64
CA ASP A 503 11.33 -2.93 -17.81
C ASP A 503 12.79 -3.33 -18.02
N THR A 504 13.11 -4.55 -17.64
CA THR A 504 14.48 -5.07 -17.72
C THR A 504 15.01 -5.16 -19.15
N SER A 505 14.14 -5.22 -20.16
CA SER A 505 14.55 -5.20 -21.58
C SER A 505 15.07 -3.83 -22.03
N LEU A 506 14.66 -2.75 -21.35
CA LEU A 506 15.09 -1.37 -21.62
C LEU A 506 16.22 -0.89 -20.72
N THR A 507 16.59 -1.63 -19.67
CA THR A 507 17.64 -1.21 -18.73
C THR A 507 18.93 -0.82 -19.44
N GLU A 508 19.44 -1.67 -20.34
CA GLU A 508 20.66 -1.38 -21.13
C GLU A 508 20.50 -0.13 -22.00
N THR A 509 19.33 0.05 -22.61
CA THR A 509 19.02 1.21 -23.44
C THR A 509 19.07 2.50 -22.64
N PHE A 510 18.44 2.55 -21.46
CA PHE A 510 18.45 3.73 -20.60
C PHE A 510 19.85 4.06 -20.07
N VAL A 511 20.63 3.05 -19.70
CA VAL A 511 22.03 3.26 -19.29
C VAL A 511 22.86 3.84 -20.42
N LYS A 512 22.68 3.36 -21.66
CA LYS A 512 23.35 3.90 -22.87
C LYS A 512 22.86 5.31 -23.22
N MET A 513 21.60 5.63 -23.00
CA MET A 513 21.05 6.98 -23.16
C MET A 513 21.66 7.99 -22.16
N GLY A 514 22.26 7.52 -21.10
CA GLY A 514 22.90 8.39 -20.12
C GLY A 514 22.16 8.54 -18.80
N ILE A 515 21.10 7.79 -18.56
CA ILE A 515 20.30 7.93 -17.32
C ILE A 515 21.16 7.88 -16.05
N ASP A 516 20.81 8.66 -15.04
CA ASP A 516 21.50 8.72 -13.75
C ASP A 516 20.81 7.86 -12.68
N GLU A 517 19.50 7.69 -12.82
CA GLU A 517 18.67 7.05 -11.79
C GLU A 517 17.52 6.26 -12.41
N LEU A 518 17.21 5.09 -11.83
CA LEU A 518 16.00 4.32 -12.11
C LEU A 518 15.26 4.07 -10.80
N SER A 519 14.03 4.60 -10.71
CA SER A 519 13.13 4.40 -9.58
C SER A 519 12.06 3.38 -9.92
N VAL A 520 12.05 2.27 -9.20
CA VAL A 520 11.26 1.09 -9.54
C VAL A 520 10.60 0.51 -8.30
N SER A 521 9.64 -0.40 -8.45
CA SER A 521 9.16 -1.17 -7.31
C SER A 521 10.32 -1.92 -6.65
N PRO A 522 10.36 -2.03 -5.31
CA PRO A 522 11.51 -2.60 -4.58
C PRO A 522 11.98 -3.96 -5.11
N THR A 523 11.09 -4.80 -5.57
CA THR A 523 11.39 -6.14 -6.12
C THR A 523 12.23 -6.13 -7.39
N PHE A 524 12.27 -5.02 -8.13
CA PHE A 524 13.07 -4.87 -9.35
C PHE A 524 14.50 -4.35 -9.11
N ILE A 525 14.81 -3.88 -7.91
CA ILE A 525 16.14 -3.32 -7.57
C ILE A 525 17.27 -4.30 -7.89
N LEU A 526 17.21 -5.50 -7.33
CA LEU A 526 18.27 -6.49 -7.51
C LEU A 526 18.35 -7.07 -8.93
N PRO A 527 17.23 -7.39 -9.62
CA PRO A 527 17.26 -7.76 -11.03
C PRO A 527 17.93 -6.72 -11.95
N ILE A 528 17.58 -5.44 -11.79
CA ILE A 528 18.17 -4.36 -12.57
C ILE A 528 19.65 -4.16 -12.21
N ARG A 529 20.02 -4.24 -10.92
CA ARG A 529 21.42 -4.20 -10.49
C ARG A 529 22.24 -5.29 -11.18
N LYS A 530 21.72 -6.50 -11.28
CA LYS A 530 22.37 -7.60 -11.99
C LYS A 530 22.68 -7.22 -13.43
N ILE A 531 21.66 -6.75 -14.18
CA ILE A 531 21.81 -6.38 -15.59
C ILE A 531 22.89 -5.28 -15.74
N ILE A 532 22.81 -4.21 -14.94
CA ILE A 532 23.77 -3.09 -15.03
C ILE A 532 25.19 -3.56 -14.74
N ARG A 533 25.39 -4.44 -13.77
CA ARG A 533 26.72 -4.98 -13.43
C ARG A 533 27.27 -5.94 -14.48
N GLU A 534 26.42 -6.54 -15.28
CA GLU A 534 26.80 -7.42 -16.41
C GLU A 534 27.10 -6.66 -17.71
N MET A 535 26.77 -5.36 -17.80
CA MET A 535 27.04 -4.48 -18.95
C MET A 535 28.50 -4.11 -19.13
#